data_14432ca9fba240c82c600ba10f0d5786
#
_entry.id   14432ca9fba240c82c600ba10f0d5786
#
_cell.length_a   1.000
_cell.length_b   1.000
_cell.length_c   1.000
_cell.angle_alpha   90.00
_cell.angle_beta   90.00
_cell.angle_gamma   90.00
#
_symmetry.space_group_name_H-M   'P 1'
#
loop_
_entity.id
_entity.type
_entity.pdbx_description
1 polymer ?
#
loop_
_entity_poly.entity_id
_entity_poly.type
_entity_poly.pdbx_seq_one_letter_code
_entity_poly.pdbx_strand_id
1 'polypeptide(L)' 'MVTEFENVLMNRDGMTKVEAHKERQNASEMLFDMLEDGAGYEDVEDALMCEYGLEMDYIMDLLIW' A
#
# COMPACT_ATOMS: atom_id res chain seq x y z
N MET A 1 -10.50 -12.39 1.73
CA MET A 1 -10.39 -11.94 0.33
C MET A 1 -9.12 -11.14 0.14
N VAL A 2 -8.38 -11.42 -0.91
CA VAL A 2 -7.08 -10.79 -1.16
C VAL A 2 -7.27 -9.55 -2.05
N THR A 3 -6.68 -8.43 -1.66
CA THR A 3 -6.72 -7.22 -2.48
C THR A 3 -5.69 -7.30 -3.61
N GLU A 4 -5.78 -6.38 -4.57
CA GLU A 4 -4.80 -6.33 -5.65
C GLU A 4 -3.39 -6.02 -5.13
N PHE A 5 -3.31 -5.16 -4.12
CA PHE A 5 -2.05 -4.84 -3.48
C PHE A 5 -1.39 -6.11 -2.91
N GLU A 6 -2.18 -6.90 -2.18
CA GLU A 6 -1.70 -8.16 -1.62
C GLU A 6 -1.30 -9.15 -2.72
N ASN A 7 -2.09 -9.23 -3.80
CA ASN A 7 -1.77 -10.08 -4.93
C ASN A 7 -0.43 -9.74 -5.56
N VAL A 8 -0.14 -8.46 -5.72
CA VAL A 8 1.13 -8.03 -6.30
C VAL A 8 2.29 -8.45 -5.41
N LEU A 9 2.16 -8.26 -4.10
CA LEU A 9 3.20 -8.66 -3.16
C LEU A 9 3.43 -10.16 -3.18
N MET A 10 2.37 -10.94 -3.25
CA MET A 10 2.47 -12.40 -3.30
C MET A 10 3.13 -12.88 -4.60
N ASN A 11 2.73 -12.30 -5.72
CA ASN A 11 3.21 -12.75 -7.03
C ASN A 11 4.57 -12.18 -7.40
N ARG A 12 4.82 -10.92 -7.09
CA ARG A 12 6.07 -10.26 -7.44
C ARG A 12 7.19 -10.54 -6.45
N ASP A 13 6.86 -10.43 -5.17
CA ASP A 13 7.86 -10.52 -4.10
C ASP A 13 7.88 -11.88 -3.41
N GLY A 14 7.00 -12.79 -3.79
CA GLY A 14 6.96 -14.13 -3.24
C GLY A 14 6.51 -14.21 -1.79
N MET A 15 5.77 -13.22 -1.33
CA MET A 15 5.27 -13.20 0.04
C MET A 15 4.14 -14.22 0.24
N THR A 16 4.01 -14.71 1.48
CA THR A 16 2.85 -15.51 1.84
C THR A 16 1.65 -14.60 2.00
N LYS A 17 0.46 -15.20 2.05
CA LYS A 17 -0.77 -14.44 2.22
C LYS A 17 -0.75 -13.63 3.52
N VAL A 18 -0.22 -14.21 4.60
CA VAL A 18 -0.11 -13.55 5.90
C VAL A 18 0.85 -12.36 5.83
N GLU A 19 1.99 -12.57 5.19
CA GLU A 19 2.99 -11.50 5.03
C GLU A 19 2.45 -10.35 4.19
N ALA A 20 1.78 -10.67 3.09
CA ALA A 20 1.21 -9.66 2.21
C ALA A 20 0.13 -8.85 2.93
N HIS A 21 -0.70 -9.52 3.72
CA HIS A 21 -1.74 -8.84 4.50
C HIS A 21 -1.13 -7.89 5.54
N LYS A 22 -0.07 -8.33 6.19
CA LYS A 22 0.63 -7.49 7.18
C LYS A 22 1.25 -6.26 6.53
N GLU A 23 1.88 -6.44 5.38
CA GLU A 23 2.47 -5.31 4.64
C GLU A 23 1.39 -4.33 4.19
N ARG A 24 0.24 -4.84 3.77
CA ARG A 24 -0.88 -3.99 3.40
C ARG A 24 -1.34 -3.14 4.58
N GLN A 25 -1.44 -3.72 5.76
CA GLN A 25 -1.82 -2.97 6.95
C GLN A 25 -0.79 -1.90 7.28
N ASN A 26 0.49 -2.24 7.19
CA ASN A 26 1.57 -1.29 7.44
C ASN A 26 1.54 -0.14 6.44
N ALA A 27 1.33 -0.45 5.17
CA ALA A 27 1.24 0.57 4.13
C ALA A 27 0.04 1.48 4.37
N SER A 28 -1.10 0.90 4.73
CA SER A 28 -2.31 1.66 5.01
C SER A 28 -2.11 2.63 6.16
N GLU A 29 -1.50 2.16 7.24
CA GLU A 29 -1.20 3.01 8.40
C GLU A 29 -0.25 4.15 8.01
N MET A 30 0.76 3.86 7.22
CA MET A 30 1.69 4.89 6.76
C MET A 30 0.96 5.97 5.96
N LEU A 31 0.08 5.56 5.05
CA LEU A 31 -0.67 6.50 4.24
C LEU A 31 -1.60 7.36 5.07
N PHE A 32 -2.30 6.77 6.02
CA PHE A 32 -3.19 7.53 6.91
C PHE A 32 -2.42 8.51 7.76
N ASP A 33 -1.26 8.12 8.27
CA ASP A 33 -0.39 9.01 9.05
C ASP A 33 0.04 10.21 8.21
N MET A 34 0.44 9.97 6.97
CA MET A 34 0.85 11.05 6.07
C MET A 34 -0.29 12.03 5.81
N LEU A 35 -1.49 11.51 5.59
CA LEU A 35 -2.66 12.35 5.34
C LEU A 35 -3.04 13.17 6.57
N GLU A 36 -2.90 12.61 7.75
CA GLU A 36 -3.15 13.33 9.00
C GLU A 36 -2.15 14.46 9.21
N ASP A 37 -0.91 14.27 8.77
CA ASP A 37 0.13 15.29 8.85
C ASP A 37 -0.03 16.38 7.79
N GLY A 38 -1.01 16.24 6.91
CA GLY A 38 -1.27 17.23 5.88
C GLY A 38 -0.58 16.95 4.55
N ALA A 39 -0.05 15.75 4.36
CA ALA A 39 0.56 15.37 3.08
C ALA A 39 -0.50 15.31 1.99
N GLY A 40 -0.13 15.74 0.79
CA GLY A 40 -1.02 15.66 -0.35
C GLY A 40 -0.96 14.29 -1.02
N TYR A 41 -1.87 14.08 -1.96
CA TYR A 41 -1.92 12.84 -2.75
C TYR A 41 -0.60 12.55 -3.46
N GLU A 42 0.06 13.60 -3.94
CA GLU A 42 1.35 13.45 -4.64
C GLU A 42 2.41 12.87 -3.72
N ASP A 43 2.44 13.32 -2.48
CA ASP A 43 3.39 12.81 -1.49
C ASP A 43 3.11 11.35 -1.16
N VAL A 44 1.83 11.00 -1.03
CA VAL A 44 1.41 9.62 -0.77
C VAL A 44 1.79 8.72 -1.94
N GLU A 45 1.55 9.19 -3.16
CA GLU A 45 1.91 8.44 -4.37
C GLU A 45 3.41 8.20 -4.44
N ASP A 46 4.21 9.22 -4.15
CA ASP A 46 5.67 9.09 -4.14
C ASP A 46 6.13 8.09 -3.10
N ALA A 47 5.55 8.14 -1.90
CA ALA A 47 5.91 7.21 -0.84
C ALA A 47 5.58 5.78 -1.25
N LEU A 48 4.42 5.55 -1.84
CA LEU A 48 4.01 4.23 -2.28
C LEU A 48 4.94 3.70 -3.37
N MET A 49 5.30 4.54 -4.31
CA MET A 49 6.21 4.17 -5.38
C MET A 49 7.61 3.89 -4.86
N CYS A 50 8.11 4.68 -3.94
CA CYS A 50 9.45 4.50 -3.38
C CYS A 50 9.54 3.27 -2.48
N GLU A 51 8.53 3.04 -1.66
CA GLU A 51 8.56 1.93 -0.69
C GLU A 51 8.21 0.59 -1.33
N TYR A 52 7.24 0.58 -2.23
CA TYR A 52 6.69 -0.66 -2.77
C TYR A 52 6.84 -0.78 -4.29
N GLY A 53 7.19 0.30 -4.97
CA GLY A 53 7.28 0.32 -6.43
C GLY A 53 5.94 0.11 -7.11
N LEU A 54 4.87 0.60 -6.50
CA LEU A 54 3.52 0.43 -7.01
C LEU A 54 2.94 1.75 -7.51
N GLU A 55 2.02 1.64 -8.46
CA GLU A 55 1.38 2.79 -9.05
C GLU A 55 0.24 3.32 -8.16
N MET A 56 -0.25 4.50 -8.52
CA MET A 56 -1.33 5.18 -7.82
C MET A 56 -2.61 4.34 -7.69
N ASP A 57 -2.85 3.46 -8.63
CA ASP A 57 -4.06 2.62 -8.64
C ASP A 57 -4.22 1.81 -7.36
N TYR A 58 -3.13 1.48 -6.70
CA TYR A 58 -3.15 0.67 -5.49
C TYR A 58 -3.49 1.49 -4.24
N ILE A 59 -3.48 2.81 -4.34
CA ILE A 59 -3.84 3.66 -3.22
C ILE A 59 -5.30 3.42 -2.80
N MET A 60 -6.17 3.22 -3.76
CA MET A 60 -7.59 2.95 -3.49
C MET A 60 -7.77 1.68 -2.66
N ASP A 61 -7.00 0.65 -2.97
CA ASP A 61 -7.03 -0.60 -2.22
C ASP A 61 -6.64 -0.41 -0.75
N LEU A 62 -5.74 0.54 -0.51
CA LEU A 62 -5.22 0.79 0.84
C LEU A 62 -6.15 1.69 1.65
N LEU A 63 -6.87 2.60 1.00
CA LEU A 63 -7.67 3.60 1.69
C LEU A 63 -9.12 3.19 1.93
N ILE A 64 -9.64 2.25 1.16
CA ILE A 64 -11.06 1.89 1.24
C ILE A 64 -11.33 0.48 1.78
N TRP A 65 -10.35 -0.18 2.34
CA TRP A 65 -10.55 -1.53 2.91
C TRP A 65 -11.37 -1.53 4.19
#